data_a5679e90eb89cf3e67b65f6cfe70c366
#
_entry.id   a5679e90eb89cf3e67b65f6cfe70c366
#
_cell.length_a   1.000
_cell.length_b   1.000
_cell.length_c   1.000
_cell.angle_alpha   90.00
_cell.angle_beta   90.00
_cell.angle_gamma   90.00
#
_symmetry.space_group_name_H-M   'P 1'
#
loop_
_entity.id
_entity.type
_entity.pdbx_description
1 polymer ?
#
loop_
_entity_poly.entity_id
_entity_poly.type
_entity_poly.pdbx_seq_one_letter_code
_entity_poly.pdbx_strand_id
1 'polypeptide(L)'
;MPSEWVFLIIWLIPMASGGTTAPSLSASPIVFARNLFRALNDEVPPVNMMVSPAAARAMTLVFMGAGGKSADELRSKLILGVSNKSEVAKQHAESWSDECSCAKRGVAMRLVTRLYVNEEEKIRTDFNSMALEFFNAEADSLNYLNPEDSVKKVNKWLEKQTFYTVRNLFTPEVFNPDASVILVNSLFFRAKWDKIFPLQLTKVEDFWINPRQRMELPMMRQIGQFRYGESKKLKSQILQLPFEMSNMTMMFILPTAIDGLAKLEERLGQLDMNEVAARSLMKEVDVTIPKFRIESSVDLKVPLQKMGINSVFEAGQANLSGVFEKKSPQRISEARHKVFLNVTEFGCEVAPESDVQPEVLKKNHDRKVFKADRPFVFAIRDKKNVYFVGHFIKP
;
A
#
# COMPACT_ATOMS: atom_id res chain seq x y z
N MET A 1 13.61 65.33 -23.04
CA MET A 1 13.93 64.28 -22.06
C MET A 1 12.83 64.28 -21.02
N PRO A 2 11.94 63.30 -21.03
CA PRO A 2 10.98 63.12 -19.94
C PRO A 2 11.34 61.88 -19.14
N SER A 3 11.27 62.06 -17.84
CA SER A 3 11.51 61.09 -16.78
C SER A 3 10.30 60.14 -16.63
N GLU A 4 10.56 58.85 -16.75
CA GLU A 4 9.59 57.79 -16.50
C GLU A 4 9.31 57.61 -15.04
N TRP A 5 8.08 57.75 -14.63
CA TRP A 5 7.58 57.38 -13.28
C TRP A 5 7.10 55.93 -13.32
N VAL A 6 7.86 55.02 -12.72
CA VAL A 6 7.42 53.64 -12.50
C VAL A 6 6.54 53.62 -11.25
N PHE A 7 5.23 53.42 -11.45
CA PHE A 7 4.29 53.16 -10.36
C PHE A 7 4.44 51.71 -9.92
N LEU A 8 4.98 51.52 -8.74
CA LEU A 8 4.98 50.23 -8.04
C LEU A 8 3.56 50.02 -7.45
N ILE A 9 2.74 49.20 -8.10
CA ILE A 9 1.46 48.77 -7.55
C ILE A 9 1.76 47.61 -6.60
N ILE A 10 1.79 47.91 -5.31
CA ILE A 10 1.79 46.89 -4.25
C ILE A 10 0.38 46.34 -4.15
N TRP A 11 0.17 45.12 -4.65
CA TRP A 11 -1.05 44.35 -4.37
C TRP A 11 -0.98 43.87 -2.92
N LEU A 12 -1.72 44.51 -2.04
CA LEU A 12 -2.12 43.99 -0.75
C LEU A 12 -3.04 42.78 -0.99
N ILE A 13 -2.45 41.58 -0.97
CA ILE A 13 -3.24 40.34 -0.85
C ILE A 13 -3.77 40.31 0.59
N PRO A 14 -5.09 40.30 0.82
CA PRO A 14 -5.64 40.05 2.16
C PRO A 14 -5.16 38.67 2.60
N MET A 15 -4.41 38.61 3.69
CA MET A 15 -4.17 37.36 4.40
C MET A 15 -5.52 36.82 4.86
N ALA A 16 -6.11 35.95 4.06
CA ALA A 16 -7.18 35.08 4.55
C ALA A 16 -6.55 34.19 5.62
N SER A 17 -6.95 34.40 6.85
CA SER A 17 -6.69 33.53 7.99
C SER A 17 -7.48 32.23 7.82
N GLY A 18 -7.11 31.48 6.81
CA GLY A 18 -7.49 30.08 6.64
C GLY A 18 -6.53 29.25 7.45
N GLY A 19 -6.91 28.85 8.64
CA GLY A 19 -6.19 27.83 9.40
C GLY A 19 -6.07 26.58 8.55
N THR A 20 -4.90 26.36 7.95
CA THR A 20 -4.53 25.06 7.41
C THR A 20 -4.38 24.14 8.61
N THR A 21 -5.45 23.44 8.98
CA THR A 21 -5.36 22.31 9.88
C THR A 21 -4.33 21.36 9.26
N ALA A 22 -3.23 21.11 9.96
CA ALA A 22 -2.27 20.10 9.57
C ALA A 22 -3.05 18.81 9.24
N PRO A 23 -2.70 18.10 8.14
CA PRO A 23 -3.39 16.86 7.81
C PRO A 23 -3.33 15.94 9.04
N SER A 24 -4.48 15.35 9.38
CA SER A 24 -4.56 14.42 10.49
C SER A 24 -3.56 13.29 10.25
N LEU A 25 -2.93 12.78 11.29
CA LEU A 25 -1.98 11.65 11.20
C LEU A 25 -2.58 10.43 10.47
N SER A 26 -3.90 10.28 10.46
CA SER A 26 -4.61 9.26 9.69
C SER A 26 -4.50 9.43 8.17
N ALA A 27 -4.31 10.65 7.65
CA ALA A 27 -4.12 10.92 6.22
C ALA A 27 -2.67 10.72 5.75
N SER A 28 -1.71 10.80 6.67
CA SER A 28 -0.27 10.72 6.39
C SER A 28 0.17 9.41 5.70
N PRO A 29 -0.24 8.20 6.15
CA PRO A 29 0.13 6.94 5.50
C PRO A 29 -0.39 6.81 4.06
N ILE A 30 -1.57 7.35 3.77
CA ILE A 30 -2.17 7.32 2.43
C ILE A 30 -1.39 8.22 1.47
N VAL A 31 -1.04 9.42 1.91
CA VAL A 31 -0.21 10.36 1.13
C VAL A 31 1.16 9.76 0.87
N PHE A 32 1.77 9.13 1.87
CA PHE A 32 3.04 8.44 1.74
C PHE A 32 2.95 7.29 0.72
N ALA A 33 1.95 6.40 0.84
CA ALA A 33 1.75 5.28 -0.08
C ALA A 33 1.57 5.75 -1.53
N ARG A 34 0.83 6.84 -1.74
CA ARG A 34 0.68 7.46 -3.06
C ARG A 34 2.01 7.97 -3.62
N ASN A 35 2.81 8.64 -2.81
CA ASN A 35 4.12 9.14 -3.24
C ASN A 35 5.10 7.99 -3.50
N LEU A 36 5.04 6.94 -2.69
CA LEU A 36 5.81 5.71 -2.89
C LEU A 36 5.42 5.02 -4.20
N PHE A 37 4.11 4.89 -4.46
CA PHE A 37 3.59 4.32 -5.70
C PHE A 37 4.12 5.07 -6.92
N ARG A 38 4.13 6.41 -6.87
CA ARG A 38 4.68 7.24 -7.95
C ARG A 38 6.18 7.02 -8.12
N ALA A 39 6.95 7.07 -7.03
CA ALA A 39 8.40 6.89 -7.07
C ALA A 39 8.82 5.53 -7.64
N LEU A 40 8.00 4.49 -7.44
CA LEU A 40 8.19 3.16 -8.01
C LEU A 40 7.79 3.09 -9.48
N ASN A 41 6.68 3.72 -9.86
CA ASN A 41 6.17 3.67 -11.23
C ASN A 41 7.09 4.35 -12.24
N ASP A 42 7.92 5.30 -11.78
CA ASP A 42 8.90 6.00 -12.63
C ASP A 42 10.13 5.15 -12.98
N GLU A 43 10.34 4.01 -12.31
CA GLU A 43 11.59 3.22 -12.43
C GLU A 43 11.47 1.97 -13.30
N VAL A 44 10.28 1.43 -13.48
CA VAL A 44 10.10 0.08 -14.01
C VAL A 44 9.22 0.11 -15.26
N PRO A 45 9.51 -0.72 -16.29
CA PRO A 45 8.54 -0.96 -17.36
C PRO A 45 7.19 -1.32 -16.76
N PRO A 46 6.05 -1.02 -17.41
CA PRO A 46 4.73 -1.22 -16.85
C PRO A 46 4.50 -2.70 -16.47
N VAL A 47 4.62 -2.97 -15.18
CA VAL A 47 4.36 -4.27 -14.54
C VAL A 47 3.28 -4.10 -13.50
N ASN A 48 2.63 -5.19 -13.13
CA ASN A 48 1.69 -5.16 -12.01
C ASN A 48 2.39 -4.70 -10.74
N MET A 49 1.81 -3.72 -10.07
CA MET A 49 2.38 -3.16 -8.86
C MET A 49 1.30 -2.94 -7.81
N MET A 50 1.66 -3.19 -6.58
CA MET A 50 0.81 -2.91 -5.42
C MET A 50 1.69 -2.44 -4.27
N VAL A 51 1.24 -1.39 -3.60
CA VAL A 51 1.85 -0.87 -2.38
C VAL A 51 0.82 -0.76 -1.26
N SER A 52 1.31 -0.72 -0.04
CA SER A 52 0.48 -0.52 1.14
C SER A 52 0.97 0.66 1.97
N PRO A 53 0.07 1.44 2.57
CA PRO A 53 0.40 2.40 3.63
C PRO A 53 1.17 1.78 4.81
N ALA A 54 1.17 0.45 4.93
CA ALA A 54 1.99 -0.30 5.88
C ALA A 54 3.49 -0.01 5.74
N ALA A 55 3.97 0.39 4.56
CA ALA A 55 5.34 0.84 4.36
C ALA A 55 5.63 2.13 5.16
N ALA A 56 4.67 3.06 5.25
CA ALA A 56 4.80 4.25 6.10
C ALA A 56 4.92 3.87 7.58
N ARG A 57 4.19 2.84 8.02
CA ARG A 57 4.26 2.34 9.40
C ARG A 57 5.64 1.77 9.72
N ALA A 58 6.19 0.98 8.81
CA ALA A 58 7.55 0.46 8.97
C ALA A 58 8.58 1.59 9.08
N MET A 59 8.43 2.64 8.26
CA MET A 59 9.31 3.81 8.32
C MET A 59 9.06 4.66 9.57
N THR A 60 7.84 4.68 10.13
CA THR A 60 7.57 5.32 11.43
C THR A 60 8.26 4.55 12.58
N LEU A 61 8.33 3.23 12.53
CA LEU A 61 9.15 2.45 13.48
C LEU A 61 10.64 2.85 13.38
N VAL A 62 11.17 3.00 12.17
CA VAL A 62 12.53 3.50 11.96
C VAL A 62 12.70 4.90 12.55
N PHE A 63 11.72 5.80 12.37
CA PHE A 63 11.72 7.14 12.97
C PHE A 63 11.83 7.09 14.50
N MET A 64 11.18 6.11 15.15
CA MET A 64 11.28 5.96 16.60
C MET A 64 12.72 5.73 17.08
N GLY A 65 13.53 4.98 16.31
CA GLY A 65 14.93 4.72 16.59
C GLY A 65 15.91 5.75 16.00
N ALA A 66 15.45 6.62 15.11
CA ALA A 66 16.30 7.60 14.43
C ALA A 66 16.56 8.85 15.29
N GLY A 67 17.69 9.55 15.06
CA GLY A 67 18.05 10.82 15.68
C GLY A 67 18.51 11.85 14.65
N GLY A 68 18.64 13.12 15.05
CA GLY A 68 19.17 14.21 14.23
C GLY A 68 18.56 14.27 12.83
N LYS A 69 19.38 14.48 11.80
CA LYS A 69 18.96 14.60 10.40
C LYS A 69 18.10 13.43 9.94
N SER A 70 18.41 12.19 10.36
CA SER A 70 17.62 11.01 9.99
C SER A 70 16.18 11.07 10.53
N ALA A 71 16.01 11.54 11.76
CA ALA A 71 14.68 11.75 12.33
C ALA A 71 13.93 12.89 11.64
N ASP A 72 14.63 13.97 11.29
CA ASP A 72 14.03 15.15 10.65
C ASP A 72 13.52 14.83 9.23
N GLU A 73 14.32 14.11 8.44
CA GLU A 73 13.91 13.63 7.12
C GLU A 73 12.67 12.74 7.20
N LEU A 74 12.69 11.73 8.08
CA LEU A 74 11.57 10.82 8.30
C LEU A 74 10.32 11.57 8.78
N ARG A 75 10.46 12.45 9.78
CA ARG A 75 9.36 13.26 10.30
C ARG A 75 8.68 14.06 9.19
N SER A 76 9.48 14.74 8.38
CA SER A 76 9.00 15.58 7.28
C SER A 76 8.27 14.76 6.21
N LYS A 77 8.86 13.65 5.75
CA LYS A 77 8.34 12.86 4.63
C LYS A 77 7.19 11.95 5.01
N LEU A 78 7.12 11.53 6.27
CA LEU A 78 5.99 10.79 6.84
C LEU A 78 4.88 11.73 7.36
N ILE A 79 5.09 13.04 7.35
CA ILE A 79 4.12 14.06 7.80
C ILE A 79 3.68 13.81 9.26
N LEU A 80 4.65 13.54 10.14
CA LEU A 80 4.38 13.19 11.54
C LEU A 80 4.09 14.42 12.44
N GLY A 81 4.08 15.61 11.88
CA GLY A 81 3.84 16.84 12.62
C GLY A 81 4.95 17.16 13.63
N VAL A 82 4.61 17.98 14.64
CA VAL A 82 5.54 18.44 15.67
C VAL A 82 5.48 17.62 16.96
N SER A 83 4.61 16.62 17.03
CA SER A 83 4.44 15.76 18.22
C SER A 83 5.74 15.06 18.61
N ASN A 84 5.92 14.81 19.89
CA ASN A 84 7.05 14.02 20.36
C ASN A 84 6.91 12.55 19.92
N LYS A 85 7.98 11.76 20.02
CA LYS A 85 7.97 10.37 19.57
C LYS A 85 6.95 9.51 20.30
N SER A 86 6.77 9.69 21.61
CA SER A 86 5.81 8.94 22.41
C SER A 86 4.38 9.18 21.92
N GLU A 87 4.04 10.42 21.60
CA GLU A 87 2.73 10.78 21.05
C GLU A 87 2.52 10.16 19.65
N VAL A 88 3.54 10.23 18.78
CA VAL A 88 3.51 9.58 17.47
C VAL A 88 3.27 8.08 17.60
N ALA A 89 3.94 7.40 18.55
CA ALA A 89 3.74 5.97 18.78
C ALA A 89 2.31 5.64 19.21
N LYS A 90 1.73 6.41 20.15
CA LYS A 90 0.34 6.22 20.62
C LYS A 90 -0.67 6.41 19.50
N GLN A 91 -0.58 7.51 18.76
CA GLN A 91 -1.47 7.80 17.61
C GLN A 91 -1.35 6.73 16.53
N HIS A 92 -0.15 6.19 16.34
CA HIS A 92 0.10 5.10 15.43
C HIS A 92 -0.60 3.81 15.89
N ALA A 93 -0.52 3.45 17.17
CA ALA A 93 -1.20 2.28 17.73
C ALA A 93 -2.73 2.42 17.65
N GLU A 94 -3.28 3.59 18.00
CA GLU A 94 -4.71 3.89 17.92
C GLU A 94 -5.25 3.75 16.49
N SER A 95 -4.53 4.29 15.50
CA SER A 95 -4.93 4.17 14.09
C SER A 95 -4.97 2.73 13.59
N TRP A 96 -4.16 1.83 14.17
CA TRP A 96 -4.10 0.43 13.78
C TRP A 96 -5.01 -0.49 14.59
N SER A 97 -5.36 -0.14 15.81
CA SER A 97 -6.25 -0.95 16.66
C SER A 97 -7.64 -1.13 16.03
N ASP A 98 -8.15 -0.10 15.35
CA ASP A 98 -9.39 -0.15 14.59
C ASP A 98 -9.30 -1.11 13.39
N GLU A 99 -8.11 -1.22 12.77
CA GLU A 99 -7.85 -2.07 11.61
C GLU A 99 -7.75 -3.55 11.99
N CYS A 100 -7.08 -3.86 13.11
CA CYS A 100 -6.93 -5.25 13.59
C CYS A 100 -8.26 -5.86 14.07
N SER A 101 -9.26 -5.05 14.40
CA SER A 101 -10.60 -5.52 14.76
C SER A 101 -11.35 -6.18 13.59
N CYS A 102 -10.88 -5.99 12.35
CA CYS A 102 -11.46 -6.59 11.15
C CYS A 102 -11.34 -8.12 11.12
N ALA A 103 -10.33 -8.71 11.80
CA ALA A 103 -10.14 -10.17 11.87
C ALA A 103 -11.36 -10.91 12.48
N LYS A 104 -12.20 -10.23 13.24
CA LYS A 104 -13.42 -10.79 13.83
C LYS A 104 -14.64 -10.79 12.89
N ARG A 105 -14.51 -10.27 11.66
CA ARG A 105 -15.62 -9.97 10.74
C ARG A 105 -15.43 -10.54 9.33
N GLY A 106 -14.80 -11.71 9.18
CA GLY A 106 -14.63 -12.34 7.86
C GLY A 106 -13.43 -11.83 7.04
N VAL A 107 -12.68 -10.86 7.54
CA VAL A 107 -11.44 -10.35 6.94
C VAL A 107 -10.26 -10.69 7.84
N ALA A 108 -9.24 -11.35 7.30
CA ALA A 108 -7.96 -11.55 7.97
C ALA A 108 -6.91 -10.62 7.35
N MET A 109 -6.41 -9.70 8.16
CA MET A 109 -5.34 -8.78 7.77
C MET A 109 -4.22 -8.82 8.80
N ARG A 110 -3.00 -8.97 8.36
CA ARG A 110 -1.84 -9.04 9.25
C ARG A 110 -0.69 -8.23 8.71
N LEU A 111 -0.37 -7.16 9.43
CA LEU A 111 0.84 -6.39 9.22
C LEU A 111 1.99 -7.06 9.97
N VAL A 112 3.10 -7.20 9.28
CA VAL A 112 4.33 -7.80 9.82
C VAL A 112 5.47 -6.83 9.56
N THR A 113 6.13 -6.40 10.63
CA THR A 113 7.30 -5.52 10.55
C THR A 113 8.37 -6.02 11.51
N ARG A 114 9.60 -6.12 11.04
CA ARG A 114 10.75 -6.47 11.88
C ARG A 114 12.02 -5.76 11.37
N LEU A 115 12.84 -5.36 12.31
CA LEU A 115 14.21 -4.93 12.04
C LEU A 115 15.15 -6.08 12.39
N TYR A 116 16.05 -6.42 11.48
CA TYR A 116 17.14 -7.35 11.76
C TYR A 116 18.46 -6.59 11.81
N VAL A 117 19.27 -6.90 12.81
CA VAL A 117 20.59 -6.30 13.04
C VAL A 117 21.64 -7.40 13.19
N ASN A 118 22.90 -7.06 12.96
CA ASN A 118 23.99 -8.00 13.24
C ASN A 118 24.03 -8.31 14.74
N GLU A 119 24.25 -9.57 15.13
CA GLU A 119 24.28 -10.02 16.53
C GLU A 119 25.39 -9.37 17.37
N GLU A 120 26.41 -8.77 16.75
CA GLU A 120 27.43 -7.98 17.42
C GLU A 120 26.90 -6.67 18.00
N GLU A 121 25.75 -6.20 17.51
CA GLU A 121 25.12 -4.97 17.95
C GLU A 121 24.04 -5.23 19.00
N LYS A 122 24.13 -4.51 20.10
CA LYS A 122 23.14 -4.62 21.18
C LYS A 122 21.96 -3.69 20.96
N ILE A 123 20.79 -4.28 20.82
CA ILE A 123 19.52 -3.54 20.69
C ILE A 123 19.09 -3.04 22.07
N ARG A 124 18.64 -1.81 22.15
CA ARG A 124 18.08 -1.21 23.37
C ARG A 124 16.78 -1.89 23.77
N THR A 125 16.67 -2.26 25.03
CA THR A 125 15.46 -2.90 25.57
C THR A 125 14.25 -1.99 25.50
N ASP A 126 14.42 -0.68 25.77
CA ASP A 126 13.34 0.31 25.68
C ASP A 126 12.83 0.49 24.25
N PHE A 127 13.71 0.42 23.23
CA PHE A 127 13.29 0.41 21.85
C PHE A 127 12.42 -0.81 21.50
N ASN A 128 12.85 -2.02 21.88
CA ASN A 128 12.09 -3.24 21.63
C ASN A 128 10.75 -3.26 22.37
N SER A 129 10.71 -2.80 23.61
CA SER A 129 9.46 -2.68 24.38
C SER A 129 8.47 -1.74 23.68
N MET A 130 8.92 -0.57 23.26
CA MET A 130 8.13 0.39 22.49
C MET A 130 7.69 -0.19 21.14
N ALA A 131 8.58 -0.86 20.40
CA ALA A 131 8.29 -1.46 19.11
C ALA A 131 7.19 -2.53 19.23
N LEU A 132 7.26 -3.37 20.28
CA LEU A 132 6.26 -4.38 20.55
C LEU A 132 4.92 -3.77 20.95
N GLU A 133 4.92 -2.80 21.86
CA GLU A 133 3.71 -2.19 22.42
C GLU A 133 2.91 -1.41 21.37
N PHE A 134 3.57 -0.55 20.58
CA PHE A 134 2.88 0.39 19.69
C PHE A 134 2.89 -0.01 18.21
N PHE A 135 3.79 -0.91 17.79
CA PHE A 135 3.95 -1.28 16.39
C PHE A 135 3.70 -2.76 16.12
N ASN A 136 3.50 -3.58 17.19
CA ASN A 136 3.48 -5.04 17.09
C ASN A 136 4.68 -5.56 16.27
N ALA A 137 5.86 -4.99 16.53
CA ALA A 137 7.10 -5.23 15.82
C ALA A 137 8.25 -5.45 16.80
N GLU A 138 9.32 -6.02 16.32
CA GLU A 138 10.54 -6.27 17.10
C GLU A 138 11.77 -5.92 16.28
N ALA A 139 12.86 -5.58 16.96
CA ALA A 139 14.20 -5.71 16.41
C ALA A 139 14.81 -7.02 16.93
N ASP A 140 15.43 -7.79 16.04
CA ASP A 140 15.98 -9.12 16.32
C ASP A 140 17.39 -9.25 15.75
N SER A 141 18.23 -10.05 16.38
CA SER A 141 19.63 -10.20 16.01
C SER A 141 19.86 -11.45 15.17
N LEU A 142 20.70 -11.32 14.14
CA LEU A 142 21.10 -12.39 13.25
C LEU A 142 22.62 -12.42 13.08
N ASN A 143 23.15 -13.61 12.84
CA ASN A 143 24.57 -13.79 12.49
C ASN A 143 24.80 -13.54 10.99
N TYR A 144 25.28 -12.36 10.64
CA TYR A 144 25.54 -12.02 9.25
C TYR A 144 26.82 -12.70 8.68
N LEU A 145 27.64 -13.33 9.54
CA LEU A 145 28.72 -14.21 9.09
C LEU A 145 28.21 -15.60 8.66
N ASN A 146 26.93 -15.92 8.96
CA ASN A 146 26.26 -17.12 8.47
C ASN A 146 24.99 -16.75 7.70
N PRO A 147 25.10 -16.24 6.45
CA PRO A 147 23.98 -15.78 5.65
C PRO A 147 22.90 -16.84 5.42
N GLU A 148 23.29 -18.09 5.21
CA GLU A 148 22.36 -19.19 4.98
C GLU A 148 21.39 -19.44 6.14
N ASP A 149 21.89 -19.43 7.38
CA ASP A 149 21.05 -19.58 8.56
C ASP A 149 20.19 -18.33 8.81
N SER A 150 20.74 -17.16 8.57
CA SER A 150 20.01 -15.89 8.65
C SER A 150 18.81 -15.88 7.71
N VAL A 151 19.02 -16.25 6.44
CA VAL A 151 17.94 -16.40 5.44
C VAL A 151 16.88 -17.40 5.90
N LYS A 152 17.29 -18.58 6.36
CA LYS A 152 16.35 -19.61 6.83
C LYS A 152 15.48 -19.09 7.98
N LYS A 153 16.09 -18.41 8.97
CA LYS A 153 15.37 -17.84 10.11
C LYS A 153 14.35 -16.78 9.65
N VAL A 154 14.76 -15.83 8.82
CA VAL A 154 13.91 -14.73 8.34
C VAL A 154 12.78 -15.26 7.46
N ASN A 155 13.08 -16.10 6.47
CA ASN A 155 12.05 -16.65 5.58
C ASN A 155 11.06 -17.53 6.36
N LYS A 156 11.51 -18.39 7.27
CA LYS A 156 10.65 -19.23 8.11
C LYS A 156 9.76 -18.39 9.02
N TRP A 157 10.27 -17.29 9.59
CA TRP A 157 9.48 -16.37 10.37
C TRP A 157 8.40 -15.70 9.50
N LEU A 158 8.77 -15.19 8.33
CA LEU A 158 7.86 -14.51 7.41
C LEU A 158 6.76 -15.45 6.89
N GLU A 159 7.10 -16.69 6.54
CA GLU A 159 6.15 -17.72 6.16
C GLU A 159 5.07 -17.96 7.23
N LYS A 160 5.49 -18.11 8.49
CA LYS A 160 4.56 -18.28 9.61
C LYS A 160 3.66 -17.05 9.80
N GLN A 161 4.23 -15.84 9.65
CA GLN A 161 3.49 -14.60 9.83
C GLN A 161 2.48 -14.34 8.71
N THR A 162 2.73 -14.86 7.52
CA THR A 162 1.89 -14.66 6.32
C THR A 162 1.09 -15.91 5.95
N PHE A 163 0.83 -16.80 6.91
CA PHE A 163 0.09 -18.05 6.69
C PHE A 163 0.64 -18.88 5.52
N TYR A 164 1.97 -18.95 5.41
CA TYR A 164 2.74 -19.66 4.37
C TYR A 164 2.51 -19.13 2.94
N THR A 165 1.94 -17.94 2.79
CA THR A 165 1.70 -17.31 1.50
C THR A 165 2.98 -16.69 0.92
N VAL A 166 3.75 -15.98 1.75
CA VAL A 166 5.02 -15.37 1.35
C VAL A 166 6.16 -16.32 1.69
N ARG A 167 6.88 -16.77 0.65
CA ARG A 167 8.01 -17.70 0.79
C ARG A 167 9.26 -17.13 0.10
N ASN A 168 10.42 -17.49 0.62
CA ASN A 168 11.73 -17.20 0.00
C ASN A 168 11.90 -15.73 -0.42
N LEU A 169 11.51 -14.79 0.47
CA LEU A 169 11.62 -13.35 0.19
C LEU A 169 13.09 -12.91 0.14
N PHE A 170 13.93 -13.51 0.96
CA PHE A 170 15.33 -13.16 1.10
C PHE A 170 16.23 -14.25 0.55
N THR A 171 17.36 -13.82 -0.01
CA THR A 171 18.48 -14.65 -0.44
C THR A 171 19.71 -14.36 0.42
N PRO A 172 20.72 -15.24 0.45
CA PRO A 172 21.89 -15.08 1.32
C PRO A 172 22.67 -13.78 1.10
N GLU A 173 22.67 -13.24 -0.10
CA GLU A 173 23.44 -12.04 -0.49
C GLU A 173 23.01 -10.80 0.31
N VAL A 174 21.78 -10.78 0.83
CA VAL A 174 21.25 -9.67 1.65
C VAL A 174 21.94 -9.61 3.01
N PHE A 175 22.34 -10.77 3.55
CA PHE A 175 22.95 -10.92 4.87
C PHE A 175 24.47 -11.06 4.74
N ASN A 176 25.12 -10.04 4.21
CA ASN A 176 26.57 -9.99 4.09
C ASN A 176 27.18 -9.22 5.29
N PRO A 177 28.50 -9.36 5.55
CA PRO A 177 29.14 -8.67 6.67
C PRO A 177 29.05 -7.14 6.65
N ASP A 178 28.86 -6.53 5.46
CA ASP A 178 28.68 -5.08 5.30
C ASP A 178 27.22 -4.64 5.53
N ALA A 179 26.30 -5.60 5.65
CA ALA A 179 24.93 -5.32 5.98
C ALA A 179 24.82 -4.82 7.44
N SER A 180 23.92 -3.87 7.65
CA SER A 180 23.78 -3.20 8.93
C SER A 180 22.39 -3.51 9.50
N VAL A 181 21.40 -2.71 9.14
CA VAL A 181 20.01 -2.94 9.54
C VAL A 181 19.19 -3.33 8.33
N ILE A 182 18.44 -4.43 8.45
CA ILE A 182 17.52 -4.91 7.42
C ILE A 182 16.09 -4.74 7.92
N LEU A 183 15.32 -3.91 7.23
CA LEU A 183 13.91 -3.69 7.50
C LEU A 183 13.07 -4.66 6.65
N VAL A 184 12.26 -5.45 7.32
CA VAL A 184 11.27 -6.34 6.69
C VAL A 184 9.88 -5.85 7.00
N ASN A 185 9.09 -5.65 5.97
CA ASN A 185 7.68 -5.26 6.10
C ASN A 185 6.83 -6.05 5.11
N SER A 186 5.72 -6.60 5.58
CA SER A 186 4.75 -7.30 4.73
C SER A 186 3.35 -7.07 5.24
N LEU A 187 2.39 -6.98 4.34
CA LEU A 187 0.98 -6.97 4.67
C LEU A 187 0.27 -8.13 3.96
N PHE A 188 -0.30 -9.02 4.76
CA PHE A 188 -1.14 -10.12 4.32
C PHE A 188 -2.61 -9.71 4.42
N PHE A 189 -3.41 -10.07 3.40
CA PHE A 189 -4.83 -9.81 3.36
C PHE A 189 -5.59 -11.02 2.80
N ARG A 190 -6.63 -11.44 3.51
CA ARG A 190 -7.57 -12.47 3.07
C ARG A 190 -8.99 -12.05 3.42
N ALA A 191 -9.88 -12.11 2.43
CA ALA A 191 -11.28 -11.76 2.63
C ALA A 191 -12.15 -12.45 1.58
N LYS A 192 -13.36 -12.90 1.97
CA LYS A 192 -14.36 -13.45 1.07
C LYS A 192 -15.22 -12.33 0.49
N TRP A 193 -15.65 -12.47 -0.77
CA TRP A 193 -16.64 -11.54 -1.31
C TRP A 193 -17.97 -11.66 -0.58
N ASP A 194 -18.67 -10.56 -0.37
CA ASP A 194 -20.03 -10.55 0.15
C ASP A 194 -21.00 -11.28 -0.80
N LYS A 195 -20.78 -11.17 -2.10
CA LYS A 195 -21.39 -11.97 -3.14
C LYS A 195 -20.29 -12.59 -3.99
N ILE A 196 -20.16 -13.92 -3.94
CA ILE A 196 -19.15 -14.66 -4.69
C ILE A 196 -19.53 -14.73 -6.18
N PHE A 197 -18.53 -14.91 -7.05
CA PHE A 197 -18.73 -15.11 -8.47
C PHE A 197 -19.04 -16.57 -8.76
N PRO A 198 -20.15 -16.90 -9.47
CA PRO A 198 -20.43 -18.27 -9.87
C PRO A 198 -19.34 -18.80 -10.82
N LEU A 199 -18.77 -19.95 -10.49
CA LEU A 199 -17.69 -20.57 -11.29
C LEU A 199 -18.09 -20.79 -12.75
N GLN A 200 -19.36 -21.15 -12.98
CA GLN A 200 -19.91 -21.44 -14.32
C GLN A 200 -19.92 -20.17 -15.21
N LEU A 201 -19.87 -18.98 -14.63
CA LEU A 201 -19.84 -17.72 -15.36
C LEU A 201 -18.42 -17.19 -15.60
N THR A 202 -17.40 -17.86 -15.07
CA THR A 202 -16.00 -17.57 -15.40
C THR A 202 -15.68 -18.14 -16.79
N LYS A 203 -15.28 -17.26 -17.69
CA LYS A 203 -14.93 -17.62 -19.07
C LYS A 203 -13.59 -17.02 -19.44
N VAL A 204 -12.89 -17.66 -20.34
CA VAL A 204 -11.68 -17.10 -20.97
C VAL A 204 -12.13 -16.05 -21.98
N GLU A 205 -11.69 -14.81 -21.76
CA GLU A 205 -12.03 -13.65 -22.61
C GLU A 205 -10.80 -12.79 -22.86
N ASP A 206 -10.87 -11.94 -23.90
CA ASP A 206 -9.82 -11.00 -24.25
C ASP A 206 -9.60 -9.93 -23.16
N PHE A 207 -8.35 -9.73 -22.79
CA PHE A 207 -7.85 -8.62 -21.98
C PHE A 207 -6.84 -7.80 -22.80
N TRP A 208 -7.10 -6.52 -22.98
CA TRP A 208 -6.29 -5.60 -23.79
C TRP A 208 -5.18 -4.97 -22.97
N ILE A 209 -3.94 -5.39 -23.14
CA ILE A 209 -2.77 -4.77 -22.48
C ILE A 209 -2.55 -3.35 -23.00
N ASN A 210 -2.76 -3.16 -24.30
CA ASN A 210 -2.75 -1.88 -25.02
C ASN A 210 -3.59 -2.02 -26.30
N PRO A 211 -3.83 -0.95 -27.09
CA PRO A 211 -4.68 -1.01 -28.29
C PRO A 211 -4.23 -1.98 -29.39
N ARG A 212 -2.99 -2.50 -29.31
CA ARG A 212 -2.41 -3.39 -30.33
C ARG A 212 -2.15 -4.80 -29.80
N GLN A 213 -2.24 -5.00 -28.49
CA GLN A 213 -1.89 -6.26 -27.84
C GLN A 213 -2.99 -6.70 -26.88
N ARG A 214 -3.47 -7.92 -27.05
CA ARG A 214 -4.41 -8.58 -26.16
C ARG A 214 -3.89 -9.93 -25.73
N MET A 215 -4.46 -10.46 -24.69
CA MET A 215 -4.26 -11.83 -24.24
C MET A 215 -5.55 -12.37 -23.65
N GLU A 216 -5.67 -13.65 -23.55
CA GLU A 216 -6.82 -14.33 -22.96
C GLU A 216 -6.63 -14.54 -21.47
N LEU A 217 -7.63 -14.15 -20.67
CA LEU A 217 -7.66 -14.34 -19.22
C LEU A 217 -8.98 -14.99 -18.77
N PRO A 218 -8.95 -15.77 -17.68
CA PRO A 218 -10.18 -16.17 -17.01
C PRO A 218 -10.86 -14.93 -16.40
N MET A 219 -12.01 -14.55 -16.97
CA MET A 219 -12.82 -13.41 -16.55
C MET A 219 -14.01 -13.91 -15.74
N MET A 220 -14.08 -13.54 -14.48
CA MET A 220 -15.18 -13.86 -13.56
C MET A 220 -16.34 -12.91 -13.80
N ARG A 221 -17.57 -13.44 -13.82
CA ARG A 221 -18.77 -12.63 -14.05
C ARG A 221 -19.83 -12.85 -12.99
N GLN A 222 -20.45 -11.75 -12.55
CA GLN A 222 -21.67 -11.79 -11.74
C GLN A 222 -22.54 -10.57 -12.01
N ILE A 223 -23.82 -10.66 -11.66
CA ILE A 223 -24.75 -9.54 -11.70
C ILE A 223 -25.29 -9.31 -10.30
N GLY A 224 -25.32 -8.05 -9.85
CA GLY A 224 -25.78 -7.72 -8.50
C GLY A 224 -25.90 -6.22 -8.24
N GLN A 225 -26.31 -5.90 -7.02
CA GLN A 225 -26.35 -4.52 -6.52
C GLN A 225 -24.98 -4.13 -5.98
N PHE A 226 -24.31 -3.19 -6.64
CA PHE A 226 -22.99 -2.73 -6.25
C PHE A 226 -22.90 -1.20 -6.29
N ARG A 227 -21.96 -0.65 -5.54
CA ARG A 227 -21.63 0.78 -5.68
C ARG A 227 -20.90 1.00 -6.99
N TYR A 228 -21.54 1.71 -7.89
CA TYR A 228 -21.02 2.04 -9.23
C TYR A 228 -21.11 3.54 -9.49
N GLY A 229 -20.11 4.09 -10.15
CA GLY A 229 -20.06 5.49 -10.58
C GLY A 229 -19.25 5.68 -11.84
N GLU A 230 -19.47 6.81 -12.48
CA GLU A 230 -18.69 7.28 -13.63
C GLU A 230 -18.10 8.64 -13.30
N SER A 231 -16.83 8.83 -13.58
CA SER A 231 -16.11 10.08 -13.33
C SER A 231 -15.64 10.72 -14.63
N LYS A 232 -16.27 11.82 -15.03
CA LYS A 232 -15.80 12.62 -16.18
C LYS A 232 -14.40 13.19 -15.95
N LYS A 233 -14.08 13.60 -14.70
CA LYS A 233 -12.76 14.13 -14.33
C LYS A 233 -11.68 13.07 -14.48
N LEU A 234 -11.93 11.84 -14.04
CA LEU A 234 -11.01 10.71 -14.16
C LEU A 234 -11.09 10.03 -15.54
N LYS A 235 -12.14 10.26 -16.31
CA LYS A 235 -12.48 9.50 -17.53
C LYS A 235 -12.47 7.99 -17.23
N SER A 236 -13.21 7.60 -16.20
CA SER A 236 -13.20 6.22 -15.69
C SER A 236 -14.54 5.81 -15.11
N GLN A 237 -14.77 4.50 -15.04
CA GLN A 237 -15.80 3.84 -14.26
C GLN A 237 -15.21 3.45 -12.90
N ILE A 238 -16.05 3.46 -11.86
CA ILE A 238 -15.69 3.12 -10.49
C ILE A 238 -16.65 2.04 -10.02
N LEU A 239 -16.12 0.92 -9.53
CA LEU A 239 -16.88 -0.19 -8.96
C LEU A 239 -16.34 -0.49 -7.56
N GLN A 240 -17.22 -0.74 -6.58
CA GLN A 240 -16.83 -1.21 -5.26
C GLN A 240 -17.51 -2.57 -4.98
N LEU A 241 -16.69 -3.59 -4.77
CA LEU A 241 -17.11 -4.93 -4.37
C LEU A 241 -16.91 -5.09 -2.87
N PRO A 242 -17.98 -5.32 -2.08
CA PRO A 242 -17.86 -5.49 -0.64
C PRO A 242 -17.27 -6.86 -0.27
N PHE A 243 -16.58 -6.91 0.85
CA PHE A 243 -16.19 -8.17 1.49
C PHE A 243 -17.20 -8.56 2.57
N GLU A 244 -17.44 -9.88 2.69
CA GLU A 244 -18.41 -10.48 3.59
C GLU A 244 -18.18 -10.03 5.05
N MET A 245 -19.26 -9.70 5.75
CA MET A 245 -19.26 -9.29 7.17
C MET A 245 -18.26 -8.18 7.51
N SER A 246 -17.95 -7.29 6.55
CA SER A 246 -16.95 -6.25 6.71
C SER A 246 -17.43 -4.91 6.14
N ASN A 247 -16.82 -3.81 6.62
CA ASN A 247 -16.98 -2.49 6.02
C ASN A 247 -15.96 -2.22 4.90
N MET A 248 -15.10 -3.22 4.61
CA MET A 248 -14.07 -3.11 3.59
C MET A 248 -14.61 -3.45 2.20
N THR A 249 -14.05 -2.81 1.22
CA THR A 249 -14.38 -3.03 -0.20
C THR A 249 -13.09 -3.10 -1.03
N MET A 250 -13.14 -3.85 -2.11
CA MET A 250 -12.20 -3.69 -3.20
C MET A 250 -12.82 -2.74 -4.24
N MET A 251 -12.16 -1.61 -4.42
CA MET A 251 -12.55 -0.58 -5.37
C MET A 251 -11.73 -0.75 -6.65
N PHE A 252 -12.41 -0.82 -7.77
CA PHE A 252 -11.82 -0.84 -9.11
C PHE A 252 -12.05 0.51 -9.78
N ILE A 253 -11.04 1.06 -10.43
CA ILE A 253 -11.10 2.30 -11.21
C ILE A 253 -10.61 1.98 -12.60
N LEU A 254 -11.55 1.85 -13.53
CA LEU A 254 -11.30 1.41 -14.90
C LEU A 254 -11.27 2.63 -15.84
N PRO A 255 -10.16 2.94 -16.50
CA PRO A 255 -10.13 4.02 -17.49
C PRO A 255 -11.03 3.69 -18.69
N THR A 256 -11.66 4.71 -19.28
CA THR A 256 -12.52 4.54 -20.45
C THR A 256 -11.72 4.07 -21.69
N ALA A 257 -10.50 4.59 -21.85
CA ALA A 257 -9.60 4.20 -22.94
C ALA A 257 -8.72 3.01 -22.54
N ILE A 258 -8.41 2.13 -23.51
CA ILE A 258 -7.56 0.96 -23.30
C ILE A 258 -6.15 1.37 -22.80
N ASP A 259 -5.60 2.45 -23.32
CA ASP A 259 -4.30 3.03 -22.96
C ASP A 259 -4.40 4.14 -21.90
N GLY A 260 -5.52 4.18 -21.18
CA GLY A 260 -5.86 5.27 -20.26
C GLY A 260 -5.20 5.21 -18.89
N LEU A 261 -4.48 4.13 -18.54
CA LEU A 261 -3.97 3.89 -17.19
C LEU A 261 -3.06 5.01 -16.69
N ALA A 262 -2.01 5.37 -17.43
CA ALA A 262 -1.05 6.41 -17.03
C ALA A 262 -1.72 7.77 -16.75
N LYS A 263 -2.66 8.18 -17.62
CA LYS A 263 -3.43 9.41 -17.43
C LYS A 263 -4.40 9.32 -16.24
N LEU A 264 -4.91 8.13 -15.93
CA LEU A 264 -5.74 7.89 -14.76
C LEU A 264 -4.91 8.04 -13.48
N GLU A 265 -3.73 7.44 -13.42
CA GLU A 265 -2.81 7.52 -12.28
C GLU A 265 -2.36 8.96 -12.00
N GLU A 266 -2.02 9.71 -13.02
CA GLU A 266 -1.69 11.14 -12.91
C GLU A 266 -2.84 11.92 -12.25
N ARG A 267 -4.08 11.70 -12.69
CA ARG A 267 -5.27 12.37 -12.14
C ARG A 267 -5.61 11.92 -10.74
N LEU A 268 -5.47 10.62 -10.45
CA LEU A 268 -5.67 10.06 -9.10
C LEU A 268 -4.65 10.63 -8.10
N GLY A 269 -3.45 10.93 -8.56
CA GLY A 269 -2.42 11.55 -7.73
C GLY A 269 -2.82 12.90 -7.09
N GLN A 270 -3.89 13.53 -7.55
CA GLN A 270 -4.40 14.81 -7.06
C GLN A 270 -5.71 14.67 -6.25
N LEU A 271 -6.26 13.46 -6.11
CA LEU A 271 -7.56 13.22 -5.47
C LEU A 271 -7.45 12.36 -4.22
N ASP A 272 -8.38 12.59 -3.28
CA ASP A 272 -8.60 11.67 -2.18
C ASP A 272 -9.41 10.45 -2.70
N MET A 273 -8.95 9.24 -2.35
CA MET A 273 -9.66 7.99 -2.67
C MET A 273 -11.06 7.93 -2.03
N ASN A 274 -11.29 8.63 -0.92
CA ASN A 274 -12.62 8.74 -0.31
C ASN A 274 -13.57 9.57 -1.18
N GLU A 275 -13.09 10.66 -1.78
CA GLU A 275 -13.89 11.46 -2.73
C GLU A 275 -14.22 10.65 -3.99
N VAL A 276 -13.27 9.85 -4.48
CA VAL A 276 -13.48 8.95 -5.62
C VAL A 276 -14.56 7.92 -5.28
N ALA A 277 -14.46 7.28 -4.13
CA ALA A 277 -15.43 6.28 -3.67
C ALA A 277 -16.82 6.86 -3.41
N ALA A 278 -16.92 8.07 -2.87
CA ALA A 278 -18.18 8.73 -2.57
C ALA A 278 -19.05 9.02 -3.81
N ARG A 279 -18.45 9.05 -5.00
CA ARG A 279 -19.15 9.25 -6.28
C ARG A 279 -19.92 8.04 -6.77
N SER A 280 -19.81 6.89 -6.10
CA SER A 280 -20.49 5.64 -6.45
C SER A 280 -21.80 5.48 -5.68
N LEU A 281 -22.87 5.13 -6.40
CA LEU A 281 -24.21 4.86 -5.85
C LEU A 281 -24.55 3.38 -6.08
N MET A 282 -25.45 2.85 -5.26
CA MET A 282 -25.97 1.48 -5.45
C MET A 282 -26.72 1.38 -6.79
N LYS A 283 -26.29 0.48 -7.63
CA LYS A 283 -26.86 0.20 -8.95
C LYS A 283 -26.80 -1.28 -9.25
N GLU A 284 -27.72 -1.77 -10.08
CA GLU A 284 -27.59 -3.09 -10.66
C GLU A 284 -26.48 -3.07 -11.73
N VAL A 285 -25.45 -3.90 -11.53
CA VAL A 285 -24.25 -3.92 -12.38
C VAL A 285 -23.97 -5.34 -12.84
N ASP A 286 -23.73 -5.49 -14.13
CA ASP A 286 -23.13 -6.68 -14.72
C ASP A 286 -21.61 -6.51 -14.66
N VAL A 287 -21.00 -7.25 -13.75
CA VAL A 287 -19.56 -7.13 -13.41
C VAL A 287 -18.81 -8.26 -14.08
N THR A 288 -17.78 -7.90 -14.85
CA THR A 288 -16.79 -8.84 -15.39
C THR A 288 -15.40 -8.34 -15.02
N ILE A 289 -14.64 -9.13 -14.27
CA ILE A 289 -13.27 -8.80 -13.84
C ILE A 289 -12.35 -10.02 -13.99
N PRO A 290 -11.05 -9.84 -14.27
CA PRO A 290 -10.13 -10.96 -14.37
C PRO A 290 -9.92 -11.65 -13.03
N LYS A 291 -9.60 -12.94 -13.04
CA LYS A 291 -8.83 -13.57 -11.97
C LYS A 291 -7.41 -13.09 -12.11
N PHE A 292 -6.82 -12.64 -11.01
CA PHE A 292 -5.44 -12.16 -11.07
C PHE A 292 -4.69 -12.35 -9.76
N ARG A 293 -3.38 -12.48 -9.89
CA ARG A 293 -2.44 -12.56 -8.79
C ARG A 293 -1.41 -11.45 -8.94
N ILE A 294 -1.15 -10.73 -7.86
CA ILE A 294 -0.07 -9.76 -7.78
C ILE A 294 0.83 -10.14 -6.62
N GLU A 295 2.09 -10.27 -6.92
CA GLU A 295 3.16 -10.43 -5.94
C GLU A 295 4.15 -9.29 -6.16
N SER A 296 4.12 -8.31 -5.27
CA SER A 296 5.00 -7.15 -5.33
C SER A 296 6.04 -7.26 -4.23
N SER A 297 7.29 -7.39 -4.62
CA SER A 297 8.46 -7.34 -3.73
C SER A 297 9.29 -6.12 -4.10
N VAL A 298 9.26 -5.12 -3.23
CA VAL A 298 9.85 -3.81 -3.48
C VAL A 298 11.02 -3.60 -2.54
N ASP A 299 12.17 -3.22 -3.09
CA ASP A 299 13.21 -2.54 -2.33
C ASP A 299 12.82 -1.08 -2.15
N LEU A 300 12.57 -0.69 -0.91
CA LEU A 300 12.12 0.66 -0.59
C LEU A 300 13.24 1.70 -0.63
N LYS A 301 14.53 1.29 -0.65
CA LYS A 301 15.67 2.20 -0.52
C LYS A 301 15.66 3.30 -1.58
N VAL A 302 15.74 2.91 -2.86
CA VAL A 302 15.81 3.88 -3.96
C VAL A 302 14.54 4.75 -4.03
N PRO A 303 13.31 4.20 -3.98
CA PRO A 303 12.10 5.01 -3.94
C PRO A 303 12.03 5.98 -2.77
N LEU A 304 12.47 5.58 -1.56
CA LEU A 304 12.50 6.46 -0.40
C LEU A 304 13.54 7.56 -0.55
N GLN A 305 14.69 7.27 -1.14
CA GLN A 305 15.70 8.28 -1.45
C GLN A 305 15.17 9.32 -2.45
N LYS A 306 14.46 8.90 -3.49
CA LYS A 306 13.74 9.81 -4.41
C LYS A 306 12.70 10.68 -3.69
N MET A 307 12.05 10.15 -2.69
CA MET A 307 11.12 10.90 -1.85
C MET A 307 11.83 11.84 -0.86
N GLY A 308 13.17 11.81 -0.78
CA GLY A 308 14.01 12.65 0.07
C GLY A 308 14.26 12.10 1.47
N ILE A 309 14.17 10.78 1.66
CA ILE A 309 14.61 10.05 2.84
C ILE A 309 15.96 9.42 2.48
N ASN A 310 17.06 10.07 2.83
CA ASN A 310 18.40 9.67 2.37
C ASN A 310 19.29 9.21 3.54
N SER A 311 19.38 10.02 4.58
CA SER A 311 20.42 9.87 5.61
C SER A 311 20.38 8.52 6.33
N VAL A 312 19.22 7.91 6.53
CA VAL A 312 19.09 6.58 7.17
C VAL A 312 19.73 5.44 6.38
N PHE A 313 19.96 5.63 5.07
CA PHE A 313 20.55 4.65 4.17
C PHE A 313 22.05 4.87 3.94
N GLU A 314 22.59 6.02 4.34
CA GLU A 314 23.95 6.42 4.02
C GLU A 314 24.91 6.16 5.18
N ALA A 315 26.01 5.46 4.89
CA ALA A 315 27.07 5.25 5.86
C ALA A 315 27.65 6.59 6.36
N GLY A 316 27.85 6.72 7.66
CA GLY A 316 28.38 7.93 8.29
C GLY A 316 27.38 9.08 8.44
N GLN A 317 26.22 9.04 7.78
CA GLN A 317 25.15 10.03 7.95
C GLN A 317 23.98 9.49 8.77
N ALA A 318 23.75 8.18 8.72
CA ALA A 318 22.66 7.54 9.44
C ALA A 318 22.82 7.72 10.95
N ASN A 319 21.73 8.07 11.61
CA ASN A 319 21.65 8.14 13.05
C ASN A 319 20.48 7.28 13.53
N LEU A 320 20.80 6.07 13.97
CA LEU A 320 19.88 5.08 14.56
C LEU A 320 20.19 4.84 16.04
N SER A 321 20.72 5.85 16.73
CA SER A 321 21.16 5.78 18.14
C SER A 321 20.06 5.43 19.14
N GLY A 322 18.79 5.56 18.75
CA GLY A 322 17.66 5.11 19.57
C GLY A 322 17.40 3.61 19.46
N VAL A 323 18.00 2.90 18.49
CA VAL A 323 17.87 1.44 18.35
C VAL A 323 18.94 0.71 19.16
N PHE A 324 20.15 1.25 19.24
CA PHE A 324 21.34 0.57 19.79
C PHE A 324 21.76 1.11 21.16
N GLU A 325 22.30 0.24 22.02
CA GLU A 325 22.84 0.65 23.35
C GLU A 325 24.08 1.55 23.19
N LYS A 326 24.92 1.28 22.22
CA LYS A 326 26.12 2.08 21.93
C LYS A 326 25.90 2.90 20.68
N LYS A 327 26.57 4.06 20.61
CA LYS A 327 26.61 4.85 19.37
C LYS A 327 27.31 4.01 18.31
N SER A 328 26.52 3.57 17.32
CA SER A 328 26.99 2.72 16.23
C SER A 328 26.77 3.43 14.90
N PRO A 329 27.67 3.29 13.90
CA PRO A 329 27.52 3.88 12.58
C PRO A 329 26.51 3.12 11.70
N GLN A 330 25.59 2.41 12.31
CA GLN A 330 24.64 1.55 11.62
C GLN A 330 23.69 2.36 10.74
N ARG A 331 23.37 1.81 9.57
CA ARG A 331 22.41 2.35 8.61
C ARG A 331 21.41 1.27 8.20
N ILE A 332 20.32 1.66 7.57
CA ILE A 332 19.46 0.70 6.89
C ILE A 332 20.16 0.30 5.58
N SER A 333 20.63 -0.93 5.49
CA SER A 333 21.24 -1.49 4.27
C SER A 333 20.18 -1.97 3.28
N GLU A 334 19.11 -2.59 3.79
CA GLU A 334 18.00 -3.14 3.02
C GLU A 334 16.66 -2.76 3.66
N ALA A 335 15.68 -2.43 2.83
CA ALA A 335 14.30 -2.16 3.25
C ALA A 335 13.33 -2.86 2.29
N ARG A 336 12.86 -4.04 2.68
CA ARG A 336 11.99 -4.88 1.82
C ARG A 336 10.54 -4.74 2.23
N HIS A 337 9.70 -4.39 1.26
CA HIS A 337 8.25 -4.38 1.38
C HIS A 337 7.65 -5.41 0.46
N LYS A 338 6.96 -6.41 1.02
CA LYS A 338 6.28 -7.43 0.24
C LYS A 338 4.80 -7.42 0.50
N VAL A 339 4.05 -7.36 -0.56
CA VAL A 339 2.60 -7.49 -0.57
C VAL A 339 2.18 -8.56 -1.56
N PHE A 340 1.13 -9.27 -1.22
CA PHE A 340 0.61 -10.36 -2.01
C PHE A 340 -0.91 -10.26 -2.08
N LEU A 341 -1.48 -10.45 -3.25
CA LEU A 341 -2.90 -10.45 -3.50
C LEU A 341 -3.24 -11.47 -4.59
N ASN A 342 -4.20 -12.34 -4.31
CA ASN A 342 -4.72 -13.29 -5.26
C ASN A 342 -6.25 -13.19 -5.29
N VAL A 343 -6.78 -12.67 -6.38
CA VAL A 343 -8.21 -12.41 -6.57
C VAL A 343 -8.84 -13.55 -7.34
N THR A 344 -9.81 -14.20 -6.71
CA THR A 344 -10.55 -15.36 -7.25
C THR A 344 -12.05 -15.12 -7.16
N GLU A 345 -12.85 -16.09 -7.63
CA GLU A 345 -14.31 -16.06 -7.54
C GLU A 345 -14.83 -15.97 -6.11
N PHE A 346 -14.05 -16.43 -5.13
CA PHE A 346 -14.46 -16.52 -3.72
C PHE A 346 -14.03 -15.29 -2.91
N GLY A 347 -13.04 -14.56 -3.37
CA GLY A 347 -12.46 -13.43 -2.64
C GLY A 347 -10.98 -13.22 -2.90
N CYS A 348 -10.32 -12.59 -1.94
CA CYS A 348 -8.87 -12.44 -1.89
C CYS A 348 -8.27 -13.52 -0.99
N GLU A 349 -7.32 -14.32 -1.47
CA GLU A 349 -6.66 -15.40 -0.70
C GLU A 349 -7.63 -16.42 -0.06
N VAL A 350 -8.78 -16.66 -0.67
CA VAL A 350 -9.78 -17.61 -0.19
C VAL A 350 -9.67 -18.92 -1.00
N ALA A 351 -9.68 -20.03 -0.30
CA ALA A 351 -9.75 -21.35 -0.92
C ALA A 351 -11.11 -21.55 -1.60
N PRO A 352 -11.17 -22.37 -2.67
CA PRO A 352 -12.43 -22.75 -3.28
C PRO A 352 -13.40 -23.35 -2.25
N GLU A 353 -14.62 -22.83 -2.22
CA GLU A 353 -15.72 -23.38 -1.43
C GLU A 353 -16.78 -23.98 -2.36
N SER A 354 -17.91 -24.43 -1.79
CA SER A 354 -19.02 -24.96 -2.56
C SER A 354 -19.52 -23.96 -3.61
N ASP A 355 -19.81 -24.45 -4.79
CA ASP A 355 -20.24 -23.66 -5.93
C ASP A 355 -21.63 -23.00 -5.68
N VAL A 356 -21.75 -21.75 -6.13
CA VAL A 356 -23.00 -20.98 -6.06
C VAL A 356 -23.63 -20.96 -7.45
N GLN A 357 -24.89 -21.35 -7.51
CA GLN A 357 -25.64 -21.31 -8.78
C GLN A 357 -25.89 -19.85 -9.21
N PRO A 358 -25.76 -19.53 -10.50
CA PRO A 358 -26.08 -18.19 -11.00
C PRO A 358 -27.57 -17.87 -10.76
N GLU A 359 -27.83 -16.69 -10.19
CA GLU A 359 -29.19 -16.18 -10.11
C GLU A 359 -29.71 -15.84 -11.49
N VAL A 360 -30.92 -16.32 -11.80
CA VAL A 360 -31.63 -15.94 -13.02
C VAL A 360 -32.26 -14.56 -12.83
N LEU A 361 -31.52 -13.54 -13.24
CA LEU A 361 -31.99 -12.16 -13.14
C LEU A 361 -32.82 -11.76 -14.37
N LYS A 362 -33.94 -11.06 -14.13
CA LYS A 362 -34.77 -10.47 -15.18
C LYS A 362 -33.95 -9.47 -16.03
N LYS A 363 -34.30 -9.36 -17.32
CA LYS A 363 -33.70 -8.28 -18.15
C LYS A 363 -34.05 -6.93 -17.56
N ASN A 364 -32.99 -6.14 -17.27
CA ASN A 364 -33.09 -4.77 -16.80
C ASN A 364 -32.33 -3.86 -17.77
N HIS A 365 -33.04 -2.93 -18.42
CA HIS A 365 -32.47 -2.02 -19.41
C HIS A 365 -31.55 -0.95 -18.79
N ASP A 366 -31.75 -0.65 -17.50
CA ASP A 366 -30.95 0.34 -16.77
C ASP A 366 -29.69 -0.27 -16.13
N ARG A 367 -29.45 -1.58 -16.31
CA ARG A 367 -28.31 -2.29 -15.77
C ARG A 367 -27.02 -1.70 -16.33
N LYS A 368 -26.11 -1.34 -15.43
CA LYS A 368 -24.77 -0.85 -15.80
C LYS A 368 -23.88 -2.05 -16.14
N VAL A 369 -22.88 -1.80 -17.00
CA VAL A 369 -21.86 -2.79 -17.37
C VAL A 369 -20.52 -2.28 -16.89
N PHE A 370 -19.83 -3.10 -16.11
CA PHE A 370 -18.45 -2.89 -15.70
C PHE A 370 -17.61 -4.08 -16.17
N LYS A 371 -16.80 -3.87 -17.20
CA LYS A 371 -15.93 -4.90 -17.75
C LYS A 371 -14.47 -4.45 -17.68
N ALA A 372 -13.71 -5.03 -16.73
CA ALA A 372 -12.29 -4.76 -16.55
C ALA A 372 -11.44 -5.61 -17.51
N ASP A 373 -11.57 -5.33 -18.79
CA ASP A 373 -10.89 -6.01 -19.91
C ASP A 373 -9.63 -5.27 -20.39
N ARG A 374 -9.09 -4.33 -19.59
CA ARG A 374 -7.93 -3.50 -19.85
C ARG A 374 -7.29 -3.05 -18.54
N PRO A 375 -6.07 -2.49 -18.55
CA PRO A 375 -5.37 -2.05 -17.34
C PRO A 375 -6.22 -1.13 -16.46
N PHE A 376 -6.22 -1.41 -15.16
CA PHE A 376 -7.02 -0.68 -14.18
C PHE A 376 -6.26 -0.44 -12.88
N VAL A 377 -6.69 0.57 -12.12
CA VAL A 377 -6.28 0.79 -10.74
C VAL A 377 -7.26 0.10 -9.81
N PHE A 378 -6.75 -0.46 -8.71
CA PHE A 378 -7.58 -0.99 -7.64
C PHE A 378 -7.09 -0.50 -6.27
N ALA A 379 -7.99 -0.50 -5.29
CA ALA A 379 -7.67 -0.23 -3.90
C ALA A 379 -8.51 -1.12 -2.98
N ILE A 380 -7.91 -1.64 -1.91
CA ILE A 380 -8.64 -2.26 -0.81
C ILE A 380 -8.74 -1.19 0.29
N ARG A 381 -9.97 -0.88 0.69
CA ARG A 381 -10.27 0.23 1.58
C ARG A 381 -11.53 0.01 2.42
N ASP A 382 -11.65 0.78 3.50
CA ASP A 382 -12.91 1.05 4.18
C ASP A 382 -13.30 2.54 4.03
N LYS A 383 -14.22 3.04 4.85
CA LYS A 383 -14.64 4.45 4.81
C LYS A 383 -13.55 5.43 5.23
N LYS A 384 -12.59 4.99 6.04
CA LYS A 384 -11.55 5.84 6.65
C LYS A 384 -10.18 5.60 6.03
N ASN A 385 -9.85 4.33 5.75
CA ASN A 385 -8.50 3.88 5.45
C ASN A 385 -8.38 3.24 4.07
N VAL A 386 -7.21 3.38 3.46
CA VAL A 386 -6.77 2.61 2.31
C VAL A 386 -5.67 1.66 2.78
N TYR A 387 -5.84 0.36 2.55
CA TYR A 387 -4.91 -0.68 2.97
C TYR A 387 -3.96 -1.09 1.86
N PHE A 388 -4.45 -1.08 0.63
CA PHE A 388 -3.68 -1.35 -0.57
C PHE A 388 -4.12 -0.41 -1.69
N VAL A 389 -3.15 -0.04 -2.50
CA VAL A 389 -3.39 0.58 -3.81
C VAL A 389 -2.46 -0.07 -4.82
N GLY A 390 -2.98 -0.35 -5.99
CA GLY A 390 -2.20 -0.99 -7.04
C GLY A 390 -2.83 -0.81 -8.41
N HIS A 391 -2.12 -1.30 -9.40
CA HIS A 391 -2.66 -1.47 -10.75
C HIS A 391 -2.41 -2.89 -11.26
N PHE A 392 -3.31 -3.33 -12.12
CA PHE A 392 -3.18 -4.55 -12.89
C PHE A 392 -3.04 -4.19 -14.37
N ILE A 393 -1.98 -4.65 -15.01
CA ILE A 393 -1.63 -4.35 -16.42
C ILE A 393 -1.69 -5.61 -17.26
N LYS A 394 -1.15 -6.70 -16.74
CA LYS A 394 -1.08 -8.01 -17.40
C LYS A 394 -0.88 -9.12 -16.36
N PRO A 395 -1.20 -10.38 -16.65
CA PRO A 395 -0.92 -11.51 -15.75
C PRO A 395 0.58 -11.76 -15.56
#